data_b6d107b114a1e3c571eba1a27791bd5d
#
_entry.id   b6d107b114a1e3c571eba1a27791bd5d
#
_cell.length_a   1.000
_cell.length_b   1.000
_cell.length_c   1.000
_cell.angle_alpha   90.00
_cell.angle_beta   90.00
_cell.angle_gamma   90.00
#
_symmetry.space_group_name_H-M   'P 1'
#
loop_
_entity.id
_entity.type
_entity.pdbx_description
1 polymer ?
#
loop_
_entity_poly.entity_id
_entity_poly.type
_entity_poly.pdbx_seq_one_letter_code
_entity_poly.pdbx_strand_id
1 'polypeptide(L)'
;EQQHQELLRPDIKQLSSLKPLRPVYRHLPLPSATAATPLEFISGAEGIIEIGHAGAGFAFDCETPRHRTLLHAHALANRPVSNAEFAEFIRDGGYRTPTLWLSEGWNTVCQRGWAHPLYWNDTLDAEFSLGGLRAIDAHAPVSHVSFFEADAFARWAGARLPIEAEWESAASAFDARQGNYVESGLLHPHAAVPAKGLRQMFGDVWEWTASPYVSYPGY
;
A
#
# COMPACT_ATOMS: atom_id res chain seq x y z
N GLU A 1 -2.65 -0.68 22.65
CA GLU A 1 -1.83 0.56 22.75
C GLU A 1 -1.25 0.98 21.41
N GLN A 2 -0.50 0.13 20.70
CA GLN A 2 0.14 0.47 19.43
C GLN A 2 -0.88 0.86 18.34
N GLN A 3 -2.00 0.14 18.23
CA GLN A 3 -3.06 0.47 17.29
C GLN A 3 -3.62 1.87 17.52
N HIS A 4 -3.85 2.28 18.77
CA HIS A 4 -4.31 3.63 19.07
C HIS A 4 -3.27 4.69 18.71
N GLN A 5 -1.99 4.41 18.90
CA GLN A 5 -0.91 5.33 18.49
C GLN A 5 -0.84 5.47 16.98
N GLU A 6 -1.10 4.40 16.23
CA GLU A 6 -1.18 4.44 14.78
C GLU A 6 -2.34 5.32 14.34
N LEU A 7 -3.55 5.12 14.88
CA LEU A 7 -4.73 5.90 14.53
C LEU A 7 -4.58 7.40 14.83
N LEU A 8 -3.92 7.76 15.92
CA LEU A 8 -3.67 9.17 16.26
C LEU A 8 -2.81 9.91 15.22
N ARG A 9 -1.86 9.22 14.57
CA ARG A 9 -0.99 9.86 13.57
C ARG A 9 -1.71 10.20 12.27
N PRO A 10 -2.51 9.31 11.67
CA PRO A 10 -3.39 9.66 10.56
C PRO A 10 -4.33 10.82 10.89
N ASP A 11 -4.94 10.82 12.09
CA ASP A 11 -5.83 11.89 12.51
C ASP A 11 -5.11 13.24 12.59
N ILE A 12 -3.91 13.28 13.20
CA ILE A 12 -3.08 14.49 13.25
C ILE A 12 -2.71 14.96 11.85
N LYS A 13 -2.34 14.02 10.96
CA LYS A 13 -2.03 14.34 9.56
C LYS A 13 -3.23 14.95 8.85
N GLN A 14 -4.41 14.34 9.01
CA GLN A 14 -5.66 14.82 8.41
C GLN A 14 -6.01 16.21 8.92
N LEU A 15 -6.04 16.43 10.24
CA LEU A 15 -6.33 17.72 10.83
C LEU A 15 -5.36 18.81 10.38
N SER A 16 -4.07 18.47 10.30
CA SER A 16 -3.02 19.41 9.90
C SER A 16 -3.11 19.74 8.41
N SER A 17 -3.48 18.80 7.56
CA SER A 17 -3.65 19.01 6.11
C SER A 17 -4.76 20.01 5.78
N LEU A 18 -5.82 20.05 6.61
CA LEU A 18 -6.97 20.94 6.44
C LEU A 18 -6.70 22.37 6.93
N LYS A 19 -5.65 22.57 7.72
CA LYS A 19 -5.31 23.92 8.23
C LYS A 19 -4.58 24.72 7.15
N PRO A 20 -4.92 26.02 6.96
CA PRO A 20 -4.23 26.84 5.96
C PRO A 20 -2.72 26.92 6.14
N LEU A 21 -2.25 26.88 7.38
CA LEU A 21 -0.81 26.92 7.72
C LEU A 21 -0.10 25.59 7.53
N ARG A 22 -0.84 24.48 7.35
CA ARG A 22 -0.29 23.13 7.18
C ARG A 22 0.88 22.84 8.12
N PRO A 23 0.67 22.85 9.45
CA PRO A 23 1.75 22.78 10.42
C PRO A 23 2.53 21.47 10.31
N VAL A 24 3.83 21.57 10.51
CA VAL A 24 4.74 20.42 10.60
C VAL A 24 4.56 19.76 11.97
N TYR A 25 4.30 18.45 11.99
CA TYR A 25 4.29 17.69 13.23
C TYR A 25 5.73 17.43 13.73
N ARG A 26 6.62 17.05 12.79
CA ARG A 26 8.04 16.79 13.08
C ARG A 26 8.87 17.05 11.83
N HIS A 27 10.05 17.64 11.98
CA HIS A 27 11.00 17.72 10.89
C HIS A 27 11.49 16.32 10.54
N LEU A 28 11.18 15.89 9.32
CA LEU A 28 11.57 14.59 8.79
C LEU A 28 12.77 14.77 7.85
N PRO A 29 13.70 13.80 7.82
CA PRO A 29 14.76 13.83 6.84
C PRO A 29 14.17 13.79 5.43
N LEU A 30 14.80 14.48 4.50
CA LEU A 30 14.47 14.34 3.08
C LEU A 30 14.90 12.94 2.62
N PRO A 31 14.12 12.29 1.74
CA PRO A 31 14.52 11.01 1.19
C PRO A 31 15.84 11.16 0.46
N SER A 32 16.72 10.19 0.63
CA SER A 32 17.91 10.09 -0.23
C SER A 32 17.45 9.82 -1.66
N ALA A 33 18.06 10.45 -2.63
CA ALA A 33 17.82 10.13 -4.03
C ALA A 33 18.18 8.66 -4.27
N THR A 34 17.16 7.82 -4.38
CA THR A 34 17.32 6.38 -4.64
C THR A 34 17.08 6.14 -6.13
N ALA A 35 17.89 5.29 -6.73
CA ALA A 35 17.65 4.89 -8.11
C ALA A 35 16.30 4.14 -8.23
N ALA A 36 15.62 4.36 -9.35
CA ALA A 36 14.40 3.61 -9.66
C ALA A 36 14.69 2.11 -9.66
N THR A 37 13.87 1.36 -8.93
CA THR A 37 13.87 -0.10 -9.01
C THR A 37 12.82 -0.51 -10.02
N PRO A 38 13.17 -1.18 -11.14
CA PRO A 38 12.17 -1.67 -12.09
C PRO A 38 11.12 -2.55 -11.42
N LEU A 39 9.86 -2.44 -11.86
CA LEU A 39 8.80 -3.33 -11.45
C LEU A 39 8.95 -4.64 -12.21
N GLU A 40 9.13 -5.72 -11.48
CA GLU A 40 9.23 -7.08 -12.03
C GLU A 40 8.20 -7.96 -11.33
N PHE A 41 7.66 -8.95 -12.05
CA PHE A 41 6.75 -9.92 -11.47
C PHE A 41 7.50 -11.20 -11.11
N ILE A 42 7.36 -11.62 -9.86
CA ILE A 42 7.98 -12.81 -9.29
C ILE A 42 6.92 -13.89 -9.14
N SER A 43 7.14 -15.06 -9.70
CA SER A 43 6.21 -16.21 -9.59
C SER A 43 6.03 -16.61 -8.12
N GLY A 44 4.79 -16.71 -7.71
CA GLY A 44 4.40 -17.16 -6.36
C GLY A 44 4.29 -18.69 -6.26
N ALA A 45 3.96 -19.17 -5.07
CA ALA A 45 3.69 -20.57 -4.81
C ALA A 45 2.38 -21.00 -5.49
N GLU A 46 2.33 -22.24 -5.97
CA GLU A 46 1.14 -22.84 -6.57
C GLU A 46 0.79 -24.14 -5.85
N GLY A 47 -0.51 -24.45 -5.78
CA GLY A 47 -1.02 -25.67 -5.12
C GLY A 47 -1.62 -25.40 -3.77
N ILE A 48 -1.74 -26.46 -2.97
CA ILE A 48 -2.33 -26.36 -1.63
C ILE A 48 -1.26 -25.88 -0.65
N ILE A 49 -1.53 -24.74 -0.03
CA ILE A 49 -0.69 -24.14 1.01
C ILE A 49 -1.48 -23.99 2.31
N GLU A 50 -0.78 -23.68 3.37
CA GLU A 50 -1.38 -23.33 4.66
C GLU A 50 -1.15 -21.85 4.97
N ILE A 51 -2.22 -21.16 5.32
CA ILE A 51 -2.21 -19.75 5.77
C ILE A 51 -2.86 -19.63 7.15
N GLY A 52 -2.61 -18.51 7.79
CA GLY A 52 -3.07 -18.22 9.13
C GLY A 52 -2.07 -18.62 10.22
N HIS A 53 -2.29 -18.09 11.42
CA HIS A 53 -1.40 -18.30 12.55
C HIS A 53 -1.63 -19.67 13.20
N ALA A 54 -0.53 -20.37 13.53
CA ALA A 54 -0.52 -21.57 14.34
C ALA A 54 0.74 -21.57 15.21
N GLY A 55 0.65 -21.00 16.38
CA GLY A 55 1.82 -20.93 17.27
C GLY A 55 1.48 -20.34 18.63
N ALA A 56 2.49 -20.23 19.49
CA ALA A 56 2.38 -19.65 20.82
C ALA A 56 2.62 -18.12 20.85
N GLY A 57 2.91 -17.51 19.70
CA GLY A 57 3.13 -16.06 19.59
C GLY A 57 1.84 -15.26 19.63
N PHE A 58 1.97 -13.94 19.66
CA PHE A 58 0.83 -13.04 19.50
C PHE A 58 0.29 -13.14 18.07
N ALA A 59 -1.02 -13.26 17.95
CA ALA A 59 -1.79 -13.08 16.71
C ALA A 59 -3.14 -12.45 17.06
N PHE A 60 -3.74 -11.77 16.12
CA PHE A 60 -5.14 -11.37 16.25
C PHE A 60 -6.04 -12.59 16.06
N ASP A 61 -7.22 -12.57 16.66
CA ASP A 61 -8.20 -13.65 16.54
C ASP A 61 -8.58 -13.94 15.08
N CYS A 62 -8.67 -12.90 14.24
CA CYS A 62 -8.95 -13.01 12.81
C CYS A 62 -7.84 -13.70 11.99
N GLU A 63 -6.64 -13.87 12.54
CA GLU A 63 -5.53 -14.59 11.90
C GLU A 63 -5.58 -16.10 12.18
N THR A 64 -6.60 -16.59 12.86
CA THR A 64 -6.80 -18.00 13.21
C THR A 64 -8.16 -18.52 12.72
N PRO A 65 -8.31 -19.83 12.54
CA PRO A 65 -7.30 -20.89 12.64
C PRO A 65 -6.42 -20.98 11.38
N ARG A 66 -5.21 -21.54 11.52
CA ARG A 66 -4.42 -21.95 10.37
C ARG A 66 -5.19 -22.98 9.55
N HIS A 67 -5.26 -22.79 8.25
CA HIS A 67 -6.05 -23.61 7.35
C HIS A 67 -5.41 -23.77 5.97
N ARG A 68 -5.89 -24.72 5.21
CA ARG A 68 -5.41 -25.00 3.85
C ARG A 68 -6.19 -24.21 2.84
N THR A 69 -5.48 -23.65 1.86
CA THR A 69 -6.06 -22.96 0.72
C THR A 69 -5.37 -23.38 -0.56
N LEU A 70 -6.06 -23.26 -1.70
CA LEU A 70 -5.50 -23.54 -3.02
C LEU A 70 -5.08 -22.21 -3.66
N LEU A 71 -3.82 -22.11 -4.02
CA LEU A 71 -3.31 -21.04 -4.87
C LEU A 71 -3.17 -21.51 -6.30
N HIS A 72 -3.70 -20.73 -7.22
CA HIS A 72 -3.44 -20.88 -8.65
C HIS A 72 -2.11 -20.20 -9.02
N ALA A 73 -1.58 -20.57 -10.20
CA ALA A 73 -0.41 -19.90 -10.74
C ALA A 73 -0.61 -18.38 -10.78
N HIS A 74 0.31 -17.66 -10.18
CA HIS A 74 0.29 -16.20 -10.06
C HIS A 74 1.70 -15.62 -9.97
N ALA A 75 1.80 -14.32 -10.09
CA ALA A 75 3.03 -13.59 -9.83
C ALA A 75 2.74 -12.31 -9.06
N LEU A 76 3.62 -11.96 -8.15
CA LEU A 76 3.57 -10.72 -7.37
C LEU A 76 4.59 -9.72 -7.90
N ALA A 77 4.22 -8.44 -7.88
CA ALA A 77 5.17 -7.38 -8.10
C ALA A 77 6.28 -7.43 -7.04
N ASN A 78 7.52 -7.23 -7.45
CA ASN A 78 8.69 -7.35 -6.58
C ASN A 78 8.79 -6.26 -5.51
N ARG A 79 7.91 -5.28 -5.54
CA ARG A 79 7.77 -4.15 -4.60
C ARG A 79 6.38 -3.52 -4.70
N PRO A 80 5.98 -2.68 -3.73
CA PRO A 80 4.81 -1.83 -3.87
C PRO A 80 4.90 -0.90 -5.09
N VAL A 81 3.73 -0.48 -5.59
CA VAL A 81 3.61 0.49 -6.68
C VAL A 81 4.19 1.84 -6.23
N SER A 82 5.03 2.43 -7.05
CA SER A 82 5.67 3.72 -6.77
C SER A 82 4.75 4.91 -7.10
N ASN A 83 5.06 6.05 -6.50
CA ASN A 83 4.40 7.32 -6.81
C ASN A 83 4.52 7.69 -8.30
N ALA A 84 5.65 7.43 -8.94
CA ALA A 84 5.84 7.69 -10.37
C ALA A 84 4.87 6.87 -11.23
N GLU A 85 4.74 5.56 -10.96
CA GLU A 85 3.84 4.68 -11.70
C GLU A 85 2.37 5.07 -11.49
N PHE A 86 2.00 5.45 -10.28
CA PHE A 86 0.65 5.92 -10.00
C PHE A 86 0.37 7.27 -10.68
N ALA A 87 1.36 8.16 -10.75
CA ALA A 87 1.23 9.42 -11.48
C ALA A 87 1.08 9.20 -13.01
N GLU A 88 1.67 8.15 -13.57
CA GLU A 88 1.44 7.77 -14.97
C GLU A 88 -0.02 7.34 -15.19
N PHE A 89 -0.58 6.51 -14.32
CA PHE A 89 -2.00 6.15 -14.34
C PHE A 89 -2.90 7.38 -14.33
N ILE A 90 -2.61 8.38 -13.49
CA ILE A 90 -3.38 9.63 -13.43
C ILE A 90 -3.27 10.40 -14.74
N ARG A 91 -2.05 10.58 -15.28
CA ARG A 91 -1.80 11.33 -16.53
C ARG A 91 -2.44 10.67 -17.74
N ASP A 92 -2.48 9.33 -17.76
CA ASP A 92 -3.17 8.53 -18.81
C ASP A 92 -4.70 8.56 -18.68
N GLY A 93 -5.23 9.31 -17.72
CA GLY A 93 -6.66 9.51 -17.55
C GLY A 93 -7.35 8.45 -16.71
N GLY A 94 -6.63 7.76 -15.83
CA GLY A 94 -7.18 6.73 -14.96
C GLY A 94 -8.42 7.16 -14.20
N TYR A 95 -8.44 8.36 -13.63
CA TYR A 95 -9.60 8.93 -12.94
C TYR A 95 -10.72 9.44 -13.89
N ARG A 96 -10.56 9.31 -15.20
CA ARG A 96 -11.57 9.71 -16.21
C ARG A 96 -12.08 8.53 -17.04
N THR A 97 -11.60 7.31 -16.75
CA THR A 97 -11.88 6.10 -17.51
C THR A 97 -12.75 5.16 -16.68
N PRO A 98 -14.09 5.23 -16.79
CA PRO A 98 -15.02 4.49 -15.91
C PRO A 98 -14.84 2.97 -15.95
N THR A 99 -14.38 2.42 -17.07
CA THR A 99 -14.21 0.98 -17.27
C THR A 99 -13.10 0.35 -16.41
N LEU A 100 -12.22 1.16 -15.83
CA LEU A 100 -11.19 0.71 -14.90
C LEU A 100 -11.72 0.51 -13.48
N TRP A 101 -12.85 1.14 -13.15
CA TRP A 101 -13.34 1.23 -11.77
C TRP A 101 -14.46 0.24 -11.47
N LEU A 102 -14.50 -0.22 -10.23
CA LEU A 102 -15.71 -0.81 -9.67
C LEU A 102 -16.79 0.28 -9.55
N SER A 103 -18.06 -0.11 -9.70
CA SER A 103 -19.20 0.82 -9.78
C SER A 103 -19.25 1.81 -8.61
N GLU A 104 -19.05 1.35 -7.37
CA GLU A 104 -19.06 2.20 -6.18
C GLU A 104 -17.87 3.18 -6.18
N GLY A 105 -16.68 2.70 -6.60
CA GLY A 105 -15.49 3.52 -6.73
C GLY A 105 -15.70 4.64 -7.74
N TRP A 106 -16.26 4.31 -8.93
CA TRP A 106 -16.57 5.31 -9.95
C TRP A 106 -17.56 6.37 -9.47
N ASN A 107 -18.62 5.92 -8.81
CA ASN A 107 -19.59 6.85 -8.23
C ASN A 107 -18.93 7.80 -7.23
N THR A 108 -18.03 7.30 -6.39
CA THR A 108 -17.30 8.11 -5.42
C THR A 108 -16.37 9.11 -6.10
N VAL A 109 -15.62 8.68 -7.13
CA VAL A 109 -14.78 9.57 -7.94
C VAL A 109 -15.58 10.74 -8.50
N CYS A 110 -16.73 10.44 -9.13
CA CYS A 110 -17.59 11.47 -9.72
C CYS A 110 -18.21 12.41 -8.67
N GLN A 111 -18.71 11.86 -7.55
CA GLN A 111 -19.39 12.65 -6.52
C GLN A 111 -18.43 13.54 -5.71
N ARG A 112 -17.22 13.03 -5.43
CA ARG A 112 -16.23 13.73 -4.62
C ARG A 112 -15.17 14.47 -5.43
N GLY A 113 -15.18 14.30 -6.74
CA GLY A 113 -14.20 14.95 -7.62
C GLY A 113 -12.78 14.46 -7.40
N TRP A 114 -12.61 13.17 -7.09
CA TRP A 114 -11.26 12.62 -6.91
C TRP A 114 -10.48 12.63 -8.22
N ALA A 115 -9.23 13.06 -8.14
CA ALA A 115 -8.34 13.18 -9.30
C ALA A 115 -6.92 12.65 -9.04
N HIS A 116 -6.57 12.40 -7.78
CA HIS A 116 -5.25 11.92 -7.33
C HIS A 116 -5.35 11.35 -5.91
N PRO A 117 -4.31 10.67 -5.39
CA PRO A 117 -4.25 10.21 -4.00
C PRO A 117 -4.47 11.35 -2.99
N LEU A 118 -5.04 10.99 -1.84
CA LEU A 118 -5.22 11.94 -0.76
C LEU A 118 -3.86 12.55 -0.36
N TYR A 119 -3.85 13.87 -0.10
CA TYR A 119 -2.69 14.70 0.24
C TYR A 119 -1.78 15.10 -0.92
N TRP A 120 -1.92 14.56 -2.12
CA TRP A 120 -1.23 15.11 -3.28
C TRP A 120 -1.85 16.44 -3.72
N ASN A 121 -1.07 17.25 -4.40
CA ASN A 121 -1.57 18.44 -5.06
C ASN A 121 -1.97 18.16 -6.52
N ASP A 122 -2.74 19.07 -7.13
CA ASP A 122 -3.24 18.93 -8.51
C ASP A 122 -2.12 18.89 -9.56
N THR A 123 -0.94 19.41 -9.25
CA THR A 123 0.22 19.40 -10.15
C THR A 123 1.03 18.11 -10.07
N LEU A 124 0.69 17.20 -9.15
CA LEU A 124 1.32 15.89 -8.92
C LEU A 124 2.83 16.00 -8.64
N ASP A 125 3.26 17.07 -7.99
CA ASP A 125 4.67 17.31 -7.66
C ASP A 125 4.92 17.47 -6.16
N ALA A 126 3.87 17.64 -5.36
CA ALA A 126 3.96 17.80 -3.91
C ALA A 126 2.86 17.05 -3.16
N GLU A 127 3.20 16.61 -1.96
CA GLU A 127 2.30 15.96 -1.02
C GLU A 127 2.40 16.57 0.38
N PHE A 128 1.31 16.47 1.15
CA PHE A 128 1.34 16.79 2.57
C PHE A 128 1.67 15.54 3.40
N SER A 129 2.68 15.65 4.25
CA SER A 129 3.13 14.62 5.18
C SER A 129 3.14 15.12 6.63
N LEU A 130 3.47 14.26 7.59
CA LEU A 130 3.76 14.69 8.96
C LEU A 130 4.99 15.61 9.05
N GLY A 131 5.83 15.61 8.03
CA GLY A 131 6.93 16.56 7.84
C GLY A 131 6.52 17.88 7.18
N GLY A 132 5.23 18.11 6.91
CA GLY A 132 4.71 19.25 6.17
C GLY A 132 4.59 18.98 4.67
N LEU A 133 4.45 20.06 3.90
CA LEU A 133 4.42 19.97 2.44
C LEU A 133 5.83 19.66 1.92
N ARG A 134 5.93 18.68 1.03
CA ARG A 134 7.19 18.21 0.45
C ARG A 134 7.01 17.80 -1.00
N ALA A 135 8.10 17.78 -1.77
CA ALA A 135 8.08 17.15 -3.09
C ALA A 135 7.76 15.65 -2.98
N ILE A 136 6.98 15.13 -3.91
CA ILE A 136 6.69 13.70 -3.98
C ILE A 136 7.98 12.95 -4.33
N ASP A 137 8.33 11.95 -3.52
CA ASP A 137 9.38 11.01 -3.87
C ASP A 137 8.86 10.04 -4.93
N ALA A 138 9.31 10.21 -6.16
CA ALA A 138 8.85 9.43 -7.31
C ALA A 138 8.99 7.91 -7.12
N HIS A 139 9.96 7.46 -6.33
CA HIS A 139 10.30 6.04 -6.16
C HIS A 139 9.77 5.42 -4.85
N ALA A 140 9.25 6.22 -3.94
CA ALA A 140 8.58 5.73 -2.76
C ALA A 140 7.23 5.07 -3.12
N PRO A 141 6.75 4.10 -2.33
CA PRO A 141 5.41 3.53 -2.48
C PRO A 141 4.33 4.61 -2.45
N VAL A 142 3.36 4.52 -3.37
CA VAL A 142 2.17 5.34 -3.30
C VAL A 142 1.37 4.99 -2.05
N SER A 143 0.90 6.01 -1.33
CA SER A 143 0.12 5.85 -0.12
C SER A 143 -1.16 6.69 -0.15
N HIS A 144 -2.06 6.42 0.81
CA HIS A 144 -3.33 7.14 0.93
C HIS A 144 -4.24 7.01 -0.31
N VAL A 145 -4.21 5.85 -0.93
CA VAL A 145 -5.15 5.41 -1.96
C VAL A 145 -6.21 4.49 -1.35
N SER A 146 -7.42 4.58 -1.83
CA SER A 146 -8.50 3.67 -1.47
C SER A 146 -8.35 2.32 -2.18
N PHE A 147 -9.07 1.31 -1.72
CA PHE A 147 -9.18 0.03 -2.43
C PHE A 147 -9.60 0.21 -3.90
N PHE A 148 -10.56 1.10 -4.16
CA PHE A 148 -11.04 1.35 -5.53
C PHE A 148 -9.97 1.96 -6.43
N GLU A 149 -9.12 2.83 -5.90
CA GLU A 149 -8.00 3.42 -6.62
C GLU A 149 -6.92 2.38 -6.91
N ALA A 150 -6.60 1.53 -5.93
CA ALA A 150 -5.64 0.46 -6.09
C ALA A 150 -6.10 -0.59 -7.13
N ASP A 151 -7.40 -0.98 -7.10
CA ASP A 151 -7.99 -1.91 -8.09
C ASP A 151 -8.01 -1.29 -9.49
N ALA A 152 -8.38 -0.02 -9.61
CA ALA A 152 -8.39 0.69 -10.90
C ALA A 152 -6.99 0.81 -11.49
N PHE A 153 -5.98 1.13 -10.66
CA PHE A 153 -4.59 1.13 -11.08
C PHE A 153 -4.15 -0.26 -11.57
N ALA A 154 -4.45 -1.32 -10.82
CA ALA A 154 -4.07 -2.67 -11.19
C ALA A 154 -4.67 -3.07 -12.55
N ARG A 155 -5.94 -2.74 -12.81
CA ARG A 155 -6.60 -2.98 -14.11
C ARG A 155 -5.96 -2.17 -15.25
N TRP A 156 -5.64 -0.91 -14.99
CA TRP A 156 -4.93 -0.07 -15.97
C TRP A 156 -3.56 -0.66 -16.34
N ALA A 157 -2.85 -1.19 -15.36
CA ALA A 157 -1.55 -1.85 -15.56
C ALA A 157 -1.65 -3.26 -16.16
N GLY A 158 -2.85 -3.76 -16.50
CA GLY A 158 -3.05 -5.11 -17.03
C GLY A 158 -2.84 -6.22 -16.00
N ALA A 159 -3.00 -5.89 -14.74
CA ALA A 159 -2.82 -6.77 -13.59
C ALA A 159 -4.08 -6.84 -12.71
N ARG A 160 -3.97 -7.42 -11.55
CA ARG A 160 -4.97 -7.41 -10.48
C ARG A 160 -4.31 -7.24 -9.12
N LEU A 161 -5.08 -6.89 -8.11
CA LEU A 161 -4.61 -6.99 -6.74
C LEU A 161 -4.36 -8.48 -6.37
N PRO A 162 -3.37 -8.77 -5.52
CA PRO A 162 -3.19 -10.12 -4.98
C PRO A 162 -4.36 -10.48 -4.08
N ILE A 163 -4.64 -11.75 -3.93
CA ILE A 163 -5.47 -12.22 -2.81
C ILE A 163 -4.60 -12.33 -1.55
N GLU A 164 -5.23 -12.25 -0.38
CA GLU A 164 -4.55 -12.31 0.92
C GLU A 164 -3.61 -13.52 1.03
N ALA A 165 -4.08 -14.71 0.60
CA ALA A 165 -3.30 -15.93 0.67
C ALA A 165 -2.06 -15.93 -0.27
N GLU A 166 -2.10 -15.25 -1.41
CA GLU A 166 -0.94 -15.06 -2.27
C GLU A 166 0.12 -14.19 -1.58
N TRP A 167 -0.33 -13.10 -0.96
CA TRP A 167 0.54 -12.20 -0.22
C TRP A 167 1.15 -12.89 1.01
N GLU A 168 0.33 -13.54 1.84
CA GLU A 168 0.78 -14.22 3.06
C GLU A 168 1.78 -15.32 2.75
N SER A 169 1.50 -16.13 1.71
CA SER A 169 2.42 -17.17 1.25
C SER A 169 3.80 -16.62 0.90
N ALA A 170 3.83 -15.50 0.18
CA ALA A 170 5.07 -14.83 -0.19
C ALA A 170 5.77 -14.18 1.02
N ALA A 171 5.00 -13.53 1.89
CA ALA A 171 5.50 -12.85 3.09
C ALA A 171 6.11 -13.81 4.12
N SER A 172 5.68 -15.07 4.15
CA SER A 172 6.16 -16.09 5.08
C SER A 172 7.68 -16.34 5.02
N ALA A 173 8.33 -15.97 3.92
CA ALA A 173 9.78 -16.07 3.75
C ALA A 173 10.57 -14.91 4.38
N PHE A 174 9.88 -13.88 4.90
CA PHE A 174 10.49 -12.65 5.40
C PHE A 174 10.30 -12.49 6.90
N ASP A 175 11.23 -11.82 7.55
CA ASP A 175 11.11 -11.45 8.97
C ASP A 175 10.25 -10.19 9.10
N ALA A 176 9.05 -10.33 9.66
CA ALA A 176 8.12 -9.24 9.89
C ALA A 176 8.67 -8.10 10.78
N ARG A 177 9.80 -8.33 11.47
CA ARG A 177 10.48 -7.28 12.27
C ARG A 177 11.37 -6.38 11.40
N GLN A 178 11.61 -6.76 10.16
CA GLN A 178 12.45 -6.01 9.22
C GLN A 178 11.57 -5.21 8.26
N GLY A 179 11.41 -3.93 8.54
CA GLY A 179 10.60 -3.03 7.73
C GLY A 179 10.75 -1.58 8.17
N ASN A 180 10.21 -0.68 7.39
CA ASN A 180 10.14 0.73 7.76
C ASN A 180 8.92 0.96 8.64
N TYR A 181 9.09 0.77 9.92
CA TYR A 181 8.07 1.00 10.96
C TYR A 181 8.27 2.35 11.64
N VAL A 182 7.41 2.62 12.62
CA VAL A 182 7.44 3.89 13.38
C VAL A 182 8.78 4.14 14.08
N GLU A 183 9.48 3.08 14.47
CA GLU A 183 10.79 3.12 15.15
C GLU A 183 11.88 3.71 14.27
N SER A 184 11.74 3.64 12.94
CA SER A 184 12.66 4.30 12.01
C SER A 184 12.65 5.82 12.14
N GLY A 185 11.54 6.38 12.65
CA GLY A 185 11.33 7.82 12.77
C GLY A 185 11.09 8.52 11.43
N LEU A 186 11.06 7.80 10.30
CA LEU A 186 10.82 8.39 8.98
C LEU A 186 9.36 8.85 8.82
N LEU A 187 8.41 8.16 9.46
CA LEU A 187 6.97 8.46 9.43
C LEU A 187 6.42 8.67 8.00
N HIS A 188 7.05 8.04 7.03
CA HIS A 188 6.73 8.12 5.61
C HIS A 188 7.33 6.92 4.88
N PRO A 189 6.67 6.40 3.84
CA PRO A 189 7.25 5.37 2.99
C PRO A 189 8.52 5.87 2.29
N HIS A 190 9.45 4.97 2.01
CA HIS A 190 10.67 5.29 1.27
C HIS A 190 10.88 4.34 0.09
N ALA A 191 11.68 4.75 -0.87
CA ALA A 191 11.95 3.98 -2.06
C ALA A 191 12.61 2.64 -1.74
N ALA A 192 12.21 1.58 -2.46
CA ALA A 192 12.83 0.27 -2.33
C ALA A 192 14.31 0.31 -2.70
N VAL A 193 15.16 -0.25 -1.83
CA VAL A 193 16.57 -0.42 -2.15
C VAL A 193 16.72 -1.45 -3.27
N PRO A 194 17.48 -1.20 -4.34
CA PRO A 194 17.67 -2.15 -5.43
C PRO A 194 18.28 -3.48 -4.93
N ALA A 195 17.55 -4.58 -5.13
CA ALA A 195 17.99 -5.94 -4.83
C ALA A 195 17.16 -6.93 -5.67
N LYS A 196 17.45 -8.21 -5.67
CA LYS A 196 16.66 -9.25 -6.35
C LYS A 196 15.51 -9.75 -5.46
N GLY A 197 14.43 -10.20 -6.11
CA GLY A 197 13.27 -10.80 -5.43
C GLY A 197 12.30 -9.77 -4.82
N LEU A 198 11.37 -10.26 -4.01
CA LEU A 198 10.36 -9.44 -3.34
C LEU A 198 10.97 -8.55 -2.26
N ARG A 199 10.40 -7.38 -2.06
CA ARG A 199 10.86 -6.36 -1.10
C ARG A 199 9.72 -5.61 -0.47
N GLN A 200 10.00 -4.99 0.68
CA GLN A 200 9.03 -4.16 1.40
C GLN A 200 7.74 -4.92 1.69
N MET A 201 7.84 -6.25 1.89
CA MET A 201 6.71 -7.09 2.28
C MET A 201 6.14 -6.69 3.64
N PHE A 202 6.91 -5.96 4.44
CA PHE A 202 6.51 -5.44 5.75
C PHE A 202 6.97 -3.99 5.91
N GLY A 203 6.18 -3.20 6.63
CA GLY A 203 6.43 -1.77 6.84
C GLY A 203 6.02 -0.91 5.64
N ASP A 204 6.51 0.30 5.59
CA ASP A 204 6.21 1.33 4.58
C ASP A 204 4.72 1.66 4.42
N VAL A 205 3.92 0.77 3.85
CA VAL A 205 2.49 0.96 3.59
C VAL A 205 1.68 -0.29 3.94
N TRP A 206 0.41 -0.12 4.29
CA TRP A 206 -0.59 -1.18 4.23
C TRP A 206 -0.94 -1.47 2.77
N GLU A 207 -1.03 -2.73 2.40
CA GLU A 207 -1.26 -3.15 1.02
C GLU A 207 -2.68 -3.70 0.84
N TRP A 208 -3.39 -3.18 -0.15
CA TRP A 208 -4.72 -3.68 -0.49
C TRP A 208 -4.65 -5.05 -1.16
N THR A 209 -5.53 -5.96 -0.74
CA THR A 209 -5.73 -7.25 -1.39
C THR A 209 -7.12 -7.32 -2.02
N ALA A 210 -7.31 -8.23 -2.99
CA ALA A 210 -8.61 -8.50 -3.60
C ALA A 210 -9.52 -9.35 -2.71
N SER A 211 -9.01 -9.90 -1.60
CA SER A 211 -9.78 -10.73 -0.69
C SER A 211 -10.77 -9.89 0.11
N PRO A 212 -12.03 -10.34 0.26
CA PRO A 212 -12.93 -9.74 1.22
C PRO A 212 -12.45 -10.05 2.65
N TYR A 213 -12.71 -9.14 3.58
CA TYR A 213 -12.48 -9.38 5.00
C TYR A 213 -13.59 -10.29 5.54
N VAL A 214 -13.30 -11.56 5.66
CA VAL A 214 -14.22 -12.61 6.13
C VAL A 214 -13.53 -13.53 7.12
N SER A 215 -14.30 -14.20 7.96
CA SER A 215 -13.77 -15.20 8.89
C SER A 215 -13.06 -16.34 8.15
N TYR A 216 -11.99 -16.85 8.71
CA TYR A 216 -11.32 -18.02 8.21
C TYR A 216 -12.17 -19.29 8.39
N PRO A 217 -11.99 -20.32 7.55
CA PRO A 217 -12.70 -21.59 7.71
C PRO A 217 -12.47 -22.20 9.09
N GLY A 218 -13.54 -22.39 9.85
CA GLY A 218 -13.46 -22.95 11.22
C GLY A 218 -13.30 -21.91 12.33
N TYR A 219 -13.37 -20.63 11.99
CA TYR A 219 -13.38 -19.53 12.97
C TYR A 219 -14.66 -19.57 13.83
#